data_825dddcff8e96394b52d6aa58f18f333
#
_entry.id   825dddcff8e96394b52d6aa58f18f333
#
_cell.length_a   1.000
_cell.length_b   1.000
_cell.length_c   1.000
_cell.angle_alpha   90.00
_cell.angle_beta   90.00
_cell.angle_gamma   90.00
#
_symmetry.space_group_name_H-M   'P 1'
#
loop_
_entity.id
_entity.type
_entity.pdbx_description
1 polymer ?
#
loop_
_entity_poly.entity_id
_entity_poly.type
_entity_poly.pdbx_seq_one_letter_code
_entity_poly.pdbx_strand_id
1 'polypeptide(L)'
;YERDLYNGIRVKNTPDGFEPYPEEYKAEFKQAFQGTNTIRAGVEFKPLPTIALRVGAGYTDSMFKNREHYYDSPLTYETRYITAGVGFNLSRYVTLDLAYQNVTDKQTKYRLFYSIENATGDFFTTTGLFDTKSKRHNVAMALIFRF
;
A
#
# COMPACT_ATOMS: atom_id res chain seq x y z
N TYR A 1 11.18 7.63 -9.48
CA TYR A 1 11.05 8.04 -8.08
C TYR A 1 9.83 8.94 -7.92
N GLU A 2 9.01 8.67 -6.94
CA GLU A 2 7.82 9.44 -6.62
C GLU A 2 7.80 9.68 -5.11
N ARG A 3 7.47 10.88 -4.71
CA ARG A 3 7.36 11.24 -3.30
C ARG A 3 6.03 11.95 -3.04
N ASP A 4 5.20 11.33 -2.22
CA ASP A 4 3.97 11.93 -1.71
C ASP A 4 4.26 12.67 -0.41
N LEU A 5 3.96 13.97 -0.39
CA LEU A 5 4.10 14.80 0.80
C LEU A 5 2.81 14.75 1.62
N TYR A 6 2.92 14.43 2.90
CA TYR A 6 1.80 14.53 3.81
C TYR A 6 1.58 15.99 4.21
N ASN A 7 0.48 16.57 3.72
CA ASN A 7 0.11 17.97 4.02
C ASN A 7 -0.89 18.11 5.19
N GLY A 8 -1.19 17.02 5.88
CA GLY A 8 -2.16 16.97 6.97
C GLY A 8 -3.60 16.70 6.51
N ILE A 9 -4.45 16.39 7.47
CA ILE A 9 -5.87 16.18 7.25
C ILE A 9 -6.59 17.53 7.36
N ARG A 10 -7.39 17.88 6.35
CA ARG A 10 -8.30 19.03 6.39
C ARG A 10 -9.74 18.52 6.45
N VAL A 11 -10.41 18.76 7.56
CA VAL A 11 -11.85 18.55 7.66
C VAL A 11 -12.52 19.86 7.21
N LYS A 12 -13.17 19.83 6.03
CA LYS A 12 -13.80 21.04 5.45
C LYS A 12 -15.20 21.29 5.94
N ASN A 13 -15.95 20.26 6.28
CA ASN A 13 -17.33 20.35 6.72
C ASN A 13 -17.50 19.50 7.97
N THR A 14 -17.66 20.15 9.12
CA THR A 14 -18.21 19.48 10.30
C THR A 14 -19.74 19.56 10.16
N PRO A 15 -20.46 18.43 10.25
CA PRO A 15 -21.93 18.46 10.32
C PRO A 15 -22.38 19.35 11.49
N ASP A 16 -23.52 20.05 11.32
CA ASP A 16 -24.10 20.87 12.38
C ASP A 16 -24.27 20.04 13.67
N GLY A 17 -23.74 20.56 14.78
CA GLY A 17 -23.77 19.88 16.08
C GLY A 17 -22.50 19.14 16.47
N PHE A 18 -21.48 19.08 15.60
CA PHE A 18 -20.17 18.58 15.95
C PHE A 18 -19.18 19.73 16.18
N GLU A 19 -18.44 19.68 17.29
CA GLU A 19 -17.35 20.62 17.50
C GLU A 19 -16.23 20.42 16.46
N PRO A 20 -15.58 21.50 16.00
CA PRO A 20 -14.43 21.38 15.11
C PRO A 20 -13.33 20.58 15.81
N TYR A 21 -12.64 19.73 15.03
CA TYR A 21 -11.55 18.89 15.50
C TYR A 21 -10.49 19.74 16.22
N PRO A 22 -10.18 19.49 17.49
CA PRO A 22 -9.20 20.27 18.25
C PRO A 22 -7.85 20.35 17.55
N GLU A 23 -7.17 21.48 17.63
CA GLU A 23 -5.83 21.68 17.02
C GLU A 23 -4.77 20.70 17.53
N GLU A 24 -4.91 20.24 18.79
CA GLU A 24 -4.05 19.19 19.39
C GLU A 24 -4.06 17.90 18.55
N TYR A 25 -5.23 17.44 18.06
CA TYR A 25 -5.31 16.25 17.20
C TYR A 25 -4.61 16.45 15.85
N LYS A 26 -4.62 17.67 15.30
CA LYS A 26 -3.87 17.98 14.07
C LYS A 26 -2.36 17.86 14.28
N ALA A 27 -1.88 18.27 15.44
CA ALA A 27 -0.47 18.11 15.82
C ALA A 27 -0.10 16.62 15.98
N GLU A 28 -0.96 15.83 16.59
CA GLU A 28 -0.79 14.39 16.73
C GLU A 28 -0.76 13.67 15.37
N PHE A 29 -1.69 13.98 14.47
CA PHE A 29 -1.68 13.41 13.11
C PHE A 29 -0.41 13.75 12.34
N LYS A 30 0.11 14.98 12.43
CA LYS A 30 1.40 15.34 11.84
C LYS A 30 2.58 14.56 12.43
N GLN A 31 2.46 14.14 13.68
CA GLN A 31 3.47 13.33 14.33
C GLN A 31 3.37 11.85 13.93
N ALA A 32 2.17 11.35 13.64
CA ALA A 32 1.91 9.96 13.28
C ALA A 32 2.22 9.65 11.81
N PHE A 33 1.96 10.60 10.93
CA PHE A 33 2.06 10.41 9.49
C PHE A 33 3.26 11.13 8.87
N GLN A 34 3.77 10.57 7.80
CA GLN A 34 4.81 11.16 6.95
C GLN A 34 4.44 10.97 5.48
N GLY A 35 5.11 11.69 4.59
CA GLY A 35 5.00 11.41 3.16
C GLY A 35 5.61 10.04 2.83
N THR A 36 5.14 9.41 1.78
CA THR A 36 5.67 8.14 1.28
C THR A 36 6.67 8.35 0.15
N ASN A 37 7.68 7.49 0.07
CA ASN A 37 8.57 7.42 -1.06
C ASN A 37 8.30 6.14 -1.83
N THR A 38 8.12 6.26 -3.13
CA THR A 38 7.98 5.12 -4.03
C THR A 38 9.14 5.11 -5.02
N ILE A 39 9.85 4.00 -5.05
CA ILE A 39 10.92 3.73 -6.02
C ILE A 39 10.46 2.61 -6.93
N ARG A 40 10.57 2.84 -8.24
CA ARG A 40 10.21 1.87 -9.28
C ARG A 40 11.34 1.77 -10.29
N ALA A 41 11.61 0.54 -10.72
CA ALA A 41 12.55 0.29 -11.81
C ALA A 41 12.00 -0.82 -12.71
N GLY A 42 12.28 -0.73 -14.00
CA GLY A 42 11.87 -1.74 -14.96
C GLY A 42 12.76 -1.72 -16.19
N VAL A 43 12.80 -2.85 -16.86
CA VAL A 43 13.56 -3.06 -18.10
C VAL A 43 12.66 -3.74 -19.12
N GLU A 44 12.73 -3.27 -20.36
CA GLU A 44 12.15 -3.93 -21.51
C GLU A 44 13.29 -4.44 -22.42
N PHE A 45 13.20 -5.69 -22.84
CA PHE A 45 14.09 -6.33 -23.77
C PHE A 45 13.29 -6.87 -24.96
N LYS A 46 13.74 -6.56 -26.18
CA LYS A 46 13.11 -7.01 -27.43
C LYS A 46 14.04 -7.95 -28.16
N PRO A 47 13.97 -9.27 -27.87
CA PRO A 47 14.78 -10.27 -28.58
C PRO A 47 14.44 -10.36 -30.06
N LEU A 48 13.19 -10.06 -30.41
CA LEU A 48 12.66 -10.02 -31.77
C LEU A 48 11.78 -8.77 -31.94
N PRO A 49 11.61 -8.24 -33.17
CA PRO A 49 10.71 -7.12 -33.42
C PRO A 49 9.24 -7.39 -33.02
N THR A 50 8.88 -8.66 -32.93
CA THR A 50 7.52 -9.11 -32.58
C THR A 50 7.33 -9.46 -31.11
N ILE A 51 8.41 -9.51 -30.32
CA ILE A 51 8.36 -9.96 -28.91
C ILE A 51 9.02 -8.92 -28.03
N ALA A 52 8.31 -8.46 -26.99
CA ALA A 52 8.83 -7.62 -25.91
C ALA A 52 8.72 -8.34 -24.57
N LEU A 53 9.83 -8.47 -23.87
CA LEU A 53 9.89 -9.01 -22.51
C LEU A 53 10.09 -7.85 -21.54
N ARG A 54 9.32 -7.81 -20.44
CA ARG A 54 9.35 -6.73 -19.46
C ARG A 54 9.48 -7.32 -18.06
N VAL A 55 10.36 -6.74 -17.27
CA VAL A 55 10.46 -7.04 -15.85
C VAL A 55 10.57 -5.75 -15.07
N GLY A 56 10.01 -5.73 -13.88
CA GLY A 56 10.05 -4.55 -13.04
C GLY A 56 9.93 -4.90 -11.56
N ALA A 57 10.33 -3.96 -10.72
CA ALA A 57 10.17 -4.05 -9.29
C ALA A 57 9.89 -2.67 -8.72
N GLY A 58 9.22 -2.62 -7.59
CA GLY A 58 8.98 -1.38 -6.87
C GLY A 58 8.84 -1.60 -5.37
N TYR A 59 9.09 -0.52 -4.66
CA TYR A 59 9.01 -0.44 -3.21
C TYR A 59 8.36 0.89 -2.83
N THR A 60 7.39 0.83 -1.92
CA THR A 60 6.78 2.01 -1.30
C THR A 60 6.98 1.89 0.20
N ASP A 61 7.54 2.92 0.81
CA ASP A 61 7.76 2.97 2.24
C ASP A 61 6.47 3.30 3.01
N SER A 62 6.55 3.21 4.34
CA SER A 62 5.43 3.46 5.23
C SER A 62 5.07 4.94 5.31
N MET A 63 3.75 5.24 5.24
CA MET A 63 3.22 6.55 5.59
C MET A 63 3.19 6.80 7.10
N PHE A 64 3.35 5.76 7.91
CA PHE A 64 3.36 5.86 9.36
C PHE A 64 4.79 6.06 9.86
N LYS A 65 4.98 7.05 10.73
CA LYS A 65 6.24 7.19 11.47
C LYS A 65 6.28 6.11 12.55
N ASN A 66 7.42 5.40 12.62
CA ASN A 66 7.64 4.38 13.65
C ASN A 66 7.69 5.06 15.03
N ARG A 67 6.55 5.14 15.72
CA ARG A 67 6.44 5.68 17.08
C ARG A 67 5.69 4.72 17.98
N GLU A 68 6.25 4.43 19.12
CA GLU A 68 5.75 3.49 20.13
C GLU A 68 4.44 3.92 20.81
N HIS A 69 3.92 5.12 20.52
CA HIS A 69 2.89 5.77 21.31
C HIS A 69 1.50 5.84 20.69
N TYR A 70 1.30 5.29 19.47
CA TYR A 70 -0.04 5.29 18.87
C TYR A 70 -0.77 3.97 19.11
N TYR A 71 -1.86 4.04 19.86
CA TYR A 71 -2.60 2.89 20.39
C TYR A 71 -3.26 2.02 19.31
N ASP A 72 -3.59 2.55 18.11
CA ASP A 72 -4.49 1.87 17.17
C ASP A 72 -3.99 1.78 15.71
N SER A 73 -2.73 2.08 15.44
CA SER A 73 -2.21 2.08 14.08
C SER A 73 -1.06 1.10 13.90
N PRO A 74 -0.96 0.43 12.72
CA PRO A 74 0.25 -0.31 12.41
C PRO A 74 1.44 0.65 12.42
N LEU A 75 2.54 0.23 13.06
CA LEU A 75 3.73 1.09 13.18
C LEU A 75 4.46 1.26 11.86
N THR A 76 4.30 0.32 10.93
CA THR A 76 4.82 0.43 9.57
C THR A 76 3.91 -0.29 8.59
N TYR A 77 3.80 0.24 7.39
CA TYR A 77 3.11 -0.39 6.27
C TYR A 77 3.95 -0.23 5.01
N GLU A 78 4.56 -1.32 4.56
CA GLU A 78 5.42 -1.33 3.39
C GLU A 78 4.81 -2.16 2.28
N THR A 79 4.93 -1.69 1.04
CA THR A 79 4.52 -2.44 -0.15
C THR A 79 5.71 -2.71 -1.05
N ARG A 80 5.88 -3.96 -1.45
CA ARG A 80 6.87 -4.41 -2.43
C ARG A 80 6.16 -5.14 -3.55
N TYR A 81 6.59 -4.92 -4.78
CA TYR A 81 6.05 -5.67 -5.90
C TYR A 81 7.12 -6.00 -6.93
N ILE A 82 6.90 -7.13 -7.60
CA ILE A 82 7.67 -7.59 -8.75
C ILE A 82 6.68 -7.81 -9.88
N THR A 83 7.08 -7.38 -11.08
CA THR A 83 6.28 -7.52 -12.28
C THR A 83 7.05 -8.24 -13.37
N ALA A 84 6.34 -9.03 -14.16
CA ALA A 84 6.84 -9.62 -15.40
C ALA A 84 5.78 -9.46 -16.48
N GLY A 85 6.20 -9.27 -17.72
CA GLY A 85 5.27 -9.13 -18.84
C GLY A 85 5.87 -9.57 -20.15
N VAL A 86 5.01 -9.98 -21.07
CA VAL A 86 5.37 -10.30 -22.43
C VAL A 86 4.37 -9.66 -23.39
N GLY A 87 4.90 -8.98 -24.41
CA GLY A 87 4.14 -8.39 -25.49
C GLY A 87 4.42 -9.11 -26.81
N PHE A 88 3.37 -9.38 -27.56
CA PHE A 88 3.42 -10.00 -28.89
C PHE A 88 2.80 -9.07 -29.92
N ASN A 89 3.59 -8.61 -30.87
CA ASN A 89 3.08 -7.94 -32.07
C ASN A 89 2.59 -9.00 -33.05
N LEU A 90 1.29 -9.31 -33.00
CA LEU A 90 0.66 -10.31 -33.85
C LEU A 90 0.56 -9.85 -35.32
N SER A 91 0.41 -8.54 -35.53
CA SER A 91 0.45 -7.88 -36.82
C SER A 91 0.82 -6.42 -36.65
N ARG A 92 0.95 -5.65 -37.75
CA ARG A 92 1.16 -4.20 -37.69
C ARG A 92 0.01 -3.44 -36.98
N TYR A 93 -1.15 -4.09 -36.85
CA TYR A 93 -2.36 -3.49 -36.27
C TYR A 93 -2.74 -4.07 -34.90
N VAL A 94 -2.18 -5.22 -34.50
CA VAL A 94 -2.62 -5.94 -33.31
C VAL A 94 -1.45 -6.33 -32.44
N THR A 95 -1.52 -5.93 -31.17
CA THR A 95 -0.56 -6.33 -30.12
C THR A 95 -1.31 -7.02 -28.98
N LEU A 96 -0.79 -8.12 -28.50
CA LEU A 96 -1.24 -8.81 -27.28
C LEU A 96 -0.20 -8.60 -26.18
N ASP A 97 -0.62 -8.03 -25.06
CA ASP A 97 0.20 -7.89 -23.85
C ASP A 97 -0.34 -8.77 -22.73
N LEU A 98 0.56 -9.53 -22.09
CA LEU A 98 0.29 -10.30 -20.89
C LEU A 98 1.19 -9.77 -19.77
N ALA A 99 0.63 -9.57 -18.59
CA ALA A 99 1.36 -9.07 -17.44
C ALA A 99 1.00 -9.85 -16.18
N TYR A 100 2.00 -10.06 -15.36
CA TYR A 100 1.89 -10.63 -14.03
C TYR A 100 2.52 -9.70 -13.01
N GLN A 101 1.88 -9.56 -11.85
CA GLN A 101 2.39 -8.80 -10.72
C GLN A 101 2.21 -9.60 -9.43
N ASN A 102 3.27 -9.70 -8.64
CA ASN A 102 3.23 -10.15 -7.26
C ASN A 102 3.42 -8.94 -6.35
N VAL A 103 2.47 -8.69 -5.47
CA VAL A 103 2.50 -7.62 -4.48
C VAL A 103 2.60 -8.24 -3.10
N THR A 104 3.53 -7.75 -2.30
CA THR A 104 3.69 -8.12 -0.90
C THR A 104 3.52 -6.88 -0.05
N ASP A 105 2.48 -6.87 0.78
CA ASP A 105 2.23 -5.86 1.79
C ASP A 105 2.67 -6.40 3.15
N LYS A 106 3.45 -5.64 3.89
CA LYS A 106 3.91 -5.97 5.23
C LYS A 106 3.48 -4.89 6.21
N GLN A 107 2.74 -5.28 7.24
CA GLN A 107 2.40 -4.45 8.38
C GLN A 107 3.14 -4.99 9.60
N THR A 108 3.89 -4.12 10.26
CA THR A 108 4.68 -4.50 11.43
C THR A 108 4.06 -3.90 12.68
N LYS A 109 4.02 -4.69 13.74
CA LYS A 109 3.50 -4.30 15.06
C LYS A 109 2.06 -3.77 15.01
N TYR A 110 1.19 -4.42 14.24
CA TYR A 110 -0.24 -4.14 14.29
C TYR A 110 -0.79 -4.52 15.66
N ARG A 111 -1.47 -3.59 16.32
CA ARG A 111 -2.06 -3.81 17.63
C ARG A 111 -3.49 -4.28 17.49
N LEU A 112 -3.79 -5.46 18.05
CA LEU A 112 -5.16 -5.96 18.20
C LEU A 112 -5.59 -5.83 19.66
N PHE A 113 -6.79 -5.30 19.84
CA PHE A 113 -7.49 -5.30 21.12
C PHE A 113 -8.45 -6.49 21.13
N TYR A 114 -8.43 -7.24 22.21
CA TYR A 114 -9.38 -8.32 22.41
C TYR A 114 -9.79 -8.39 23.89
N SER A 115 -11.06 -8.69 24.11
CA SER A 115 -11.60 -8.86 25.45
C SER A 115 -11.57 -10.33 25.82
N ILE A 116 -11.08 -10.61 27.01
CA ILE A 116 -11.02 -11.95 27.58
C ILE A 116 -11.94 -11.95 28.80
N GLU A 117 -12.84 -12.95 28.86
CA GLU A 117 -13.64 -13.25 30.04
C GLU A 117 -12.81 -14.10 31.01
N ASN A 118 -12.71 -13.68 32.25
CA ASN A 118 -12.05 -14.45 33.29
C ASN A 118 -13.01 -15.52 33.88
N ALA A 119 -12.49 -16.35 34.76
CA ALA A 119 -13.27 -17.42 35.41
C ALA A 119 -14.42 -16.89 36.32
N THR A 120 -14.41 -15.59 36.66
CA THR A 120 -15.46 -14.93 37.46
C THR A 120 -16.51 -14.22 36.62
N GLY A 121 -16.39 -14.25 35.27
CA GLY A 121 -17.32 -13.60 34.35
C GLY A 121 -17.00 -12.14 34.06
N ASP A 122 -15.87 -11.61 34.55
CA ASP A 122 -15.46 -10.24 34.27
C ASP A 122 -14.67 -10.16 32.95
N PHE A 123 -14.91 -9.11 32.18
CA PHE A 123 -14.21 -8.86 30.94
C PHE A 123 -13.06 -7.89 31.16
N PHE A 124 -11.88 -8.23 30.67
CA PHE A 124 -10.77 -7.30 30.59
C PHE A 124 -10.21 -7.27 29.16
N THR A 125 -9.84 -6.06 28.73
CA THR A 125 -9.26 -5.84 27.42
C THR A 125 -7.74 -5.97 27.50
N THR A 126 -7.18 -6.82 26.66
CA THR A 126 -5.72 -6.95 26.48
C THR A 126 -5.33 -6.64 25.05
N THR A 127 -4.04 -6.42 24.83
CA THR A 127 -3.51 -6.05 23.51
C THR A 127 -2.37 -6.97 23.13
N GLY A 128 -2.35 -7.36 21.86
CA GLY A 128 -1.24 -8.08 21.26
C GLY A 128 -0.65 -7.32 20.07
N LEU A 129 0.65 -7.42 19.89
CA LEU A 129 1.35 -6.90 18.70
C LEU A 129 1.56 -8.03 17.72
N PHE A 130 1.13 -7.82 16.48
CA PHE A 130 1.22 -8.82 15.41
C PHE A 130 1.90 -8.23 14.18
N ASP A 131 2.68 -9.07 13.51
CA ASP A 131 3.19 -8.79 12.18
C ASP A 131 2.27 -9.48 11.16
N THR A 132 1.79 -8.72 10.18
CA THR A 132 0.94 -9.23 9.11
C THR A 132 1.65 -9.09 7.78
N LYS A 133 1.61 -10.15 6.98
CA LYS A 133 2.13 -10.18 5.62
C LYS A 133 1.04 -10.68 4.68
N SER A 134 0.63 -9.84 3.75
CA SER A 134 -0.29 -10.19 2.68
C SER A 134 0.44 -10.34 1.35
N LYS A 135 0.06 -11.33 0.55
CA LYS A 135 0.56 -11.51 -0.81
C LYS A 135 -0.61 -11.54 -1.77
N ARG A 136 -0.50 -10.77 -2.83
CA ARG A 136 -1.49 -10.71 -3.91
C ARG A 136 -0.82 -11.01 -5.25
N HIS A 137 -1.52 -11.78 -6.08
CA HIS A 137 -1.10 -12.12 -7.43
C HIS A 137 -2.10 -11.53 -8.41
N ASN A 138 -1.63 -10.67 -9.30
CA ASN A 138 -2.44 -10.04 -10.32
C ASN A 138 -1.97 -10.52 -11.69
N VAL A 139 -2.92 -10.89 -12.55
CA VAL A 139 -2.68 -11.21 -13.95
C VAL A 139 -3.53 -10.27 -14.79
N ALA A 140 -2.94 -9.70 -15.83
CA ALA A 140 -3.63 -8.84 -16.77
C ALA A 140 -3.31 -9.26 -18.20
N MET A 141 -4.30 -9.11 -19.08
CA MET A 141 -4.18 -9.31 -20.52
C MET A 141 -4.78 -8.09 -21.22
N ALA A 142 -4.09 -7.58 -22.21
CA ALA A 142 -4.57 -6.50 -23.06
C ALA A 142 -4.39 -6.85 -24.54
N LEU A 143 -5.41 -6.56 -25.33
CA LEU A 143 -5.37 -6.63 -26.78
C LEU A 143 -5.49 -5.21 -27.33
N ILE A 144 -4.45 -4.76 -28.02
CA ILE A 144 -4.33 -3.38 -28.50
C ILE A 144 -4.48 -3.38 -30.01
N PHE A 145 -5.45 -2.62 -30.51
CA PHE A 145 -5.67 -2.38 -31.94
C PHE A 145 -5.16 -0.99 -32.31
N ARG A 146 -4.43 -0.91 -33.42
CA ARG A 146 -3.93 0.35 -34.00
C ARG A 146 -4.60 0.53 -35.37
N PHE A 147 -5.19 1.68 -35.59
CA PHE A 147 -5.87 2.04 -36.85
C PHE A 147 -5.05 3.05 -37.64
#